data_531510dae59c79e7f9312224861d4c52
#
_entry.id   531510dae59c79e7f9312224861d4c52
#
_cell.length_a   1.000
_cell.length_b   1.000
_cell.length_c   1.000
_cell.angle_alpha   90.00
_cell.angle_beta   90.00
_cell.angle_gamma   90.00
#
_symmetry.space_group_name_H-M   'P 1'
#
loop_
_entity.id
_entity.type
_entity.pdbx_description
1 polymer ?
#
loop_
_entity_poly.entity_id
_entity_poly.type
_entity_poly.pdbx_seq_one_letter_code
_entity_poly.pdbx_strand_id
1 'polypeptide(L)'
;MTSNNESDCLYTQSSVLLPVSLKSKNALPIFASLMLVAAIAYAPAASGALEIEADAVEGSTTITITGQASGDGAITLMVIAPNGNVVSVDQLNPEDDGSFASTIGVGGPMWKQDGVYSISAQQGSAGINKSTVEVEIAGGAVVREFGTIASLVLVVAITSIVILSAKGRLSFTPRI
;
A
#
# COMPACT_ATOMS: atom_id res chain seq x y z
N MET A 1 -31.15 -8.96 62.33
CA MET A 1 -31.05 -10.43 62.17
C MET A 1 -30.89 -10.69 60.70
N THR A 2 -29.66 -10.91 60.38
CA THR A 2 -29.09 -12.14 59.79
C THR A 2 -29.60 -12.43 58.40
N SER A 3 -28.87 -12.63 57.38
CA SER A 3 -27.50 -13.12 57.18
C SER A 3 -27.33 -13.34 55.68
N ASN A 4 -26.25 -12.88 55.18
CA ASN A 4 -25.38 -13.47 54.15
C ASN A 4 -25.89 -14.65 53.31
N ASN A 5 -25.77 -14.60 52.02
CA ASN A 5 -24.81 -15.52 51.42
C ASN A 5 -24.35 -15.03 50.04
N GLU A 6 -23.13 -14.63 50.01
CA GLU A 6 -22.23 -14.59 48.89
C GLU A 6 -22.09 -15.98 48.28
N SER A 7 -22.28 -16.07 47.00
CA SER A 7 -21.83 -17.25 46.25
C SER A 7 -21.01 -16.80 45.06
N ASP A 8 -19.73 -16.68 45.34
CA ASP A 8 -18.67 -16.68 44.37
C ASP A 8 -18.84 -17.81 43.34
N CYS A 9 -19.15 -17.46 42.12
CA CYS A 9 -18.88 -18.33 40.98
C CYS A 9 -17.53 -17.91 40.34
N LEU A 10 -16.48 -18.44 40.91
CA LEU A 10 -15.16 -18.44 40.25
C LEU A 10 -15.26 -19.30 39.00
N TYR A 11 -15.42 -18.62 37.85
CA TYR A 11 -15.21 -19.26 36.54
C TYR A 11 -13.72 -19.41 36.29
N THR A 12 -13.21 -20.56 36.65
CA THR A 12 -11.82 -20.96 36.33
C THR A 12 -11.75 -21.28 34.84
N GLN A 13 -11.35 -20.30 34.05
CA GLN A 13 -10.94 -20.56 32.66
C GLN A 13 -9.64 -21.36 32.67
N SER A 14 -9.79 -22.66 32.56
CA SER A 14 -8.66 -23.54 32.25
C SER A 14 -8.18 -23.28 30.83
N SER A 15 -7.18 -22.42 30.69
CA SER A 15 -6.41 -22.30 29.48
C SER A 15 -5.63 -23.61 29.27
N VAL A 16 -6.16 -24.48 28.42
CA VAL A 16 -5.45 -25.64 27.91
C VAL A 16 -4.31 -25.14 27.01
N LEU A 17 -3.18 -24.86 27.62
CA LEU A 17 -1.93 -24.68 26.91
C LEU A 17 -1.47 -26.06 26.42
N LEU A 18 -1.75 -26.37 25.16
CA LEU A 18 -1.12 -27.49 24.49
C LEU A 18 0.38 -27.21 24.40
N PRO A 19 1.21 -28.07 24.95
CA PRO A 19 2.65 -27.92 24.79
C PRO A 19 3.02 -28.25 23.34
N VAL A 20 3.25 -27.23 22.52
CA VAL A 20 3.89 -27.40 21.21
C VAL A 20 5.35 -27.80 21.49
N SER A 21 5.63 -29.08 21.44
CA SER A 21 6.98 -29.62 21.54
C SER A 21 7.75 -29.26 20.26
N LEU A 22 8.36 -28.10 20.23
CA LEU A 22 9.31 -27.67 19.19
C LEU A 22 10.68 -28.36 19.39
N LYS A 23 10.77 -29.64 19.05
CA LYS A 23 12.00 -30.40 19.09
C LYS A 23 12.83 -30.34 17.81
N SER A 24 12.60 -29.32 16.98
CA SER A 24 13.40 -29.09 15.78
C SER A 24 14.22 -27.80 15.92
N LYS A 25 15.53 -27.95 16.05
CA LYS A 25 16.51 -26.84 16.11
C LYS A 25 16.50 -25.95 14.87
N ASN A 26 15.78 -26.37 13.82
CA ASN A 26 15.68 -25.66 12.54
C ASN A 26 14.30 -24.97 12.32
N ALA A 27 13.38 -25.08 13.27
CA ALA A 27 12.05 -24.46 13.13
C ALA A 27 12.05 -22.96 13.49
N LEU A 28 12.96 -22.54 14.37
CA LEU A 28 13.03 -21.16 14.85
C LEU A 28 13.21 -20.12 13.74
N PRO A 29 14.13 -20.29 12.76
CA PRO A 29 14.29 -19.31 11.69
C PRO A 29 13.09 -19.27 10.73
N ILE A 30 12.38 -20.39 10.54
CA ILE A 30 11.22 -20.46 9.66
C ILE A 30 10.04 -19.70 10.26
N PHE A 31 9.81 -19.86 11.58
CA PHE A 31 8.76 -19.09 12.28
C PHE A 31 9.08 -17.60 12.34
N ALA A 32 10.35 -17.22 12.57
CA ALA A 32 10.78 -15.84 12.59
C ALA A 32 10.57 -15.16 11.22
N SER A 33 10.86 -15.84 10.11
CA SER A 33 10.64 -15.29 8.77
C SER A 33 9.16 -15.19 8.41
N LEU A 34 8.33 -16.15 8.83
CA LEU A 34 6.89 -16.12 8.60
C LEU A 34 6.22 -14.99 9.39
N MET A 35 6.66 -14.75 10.65
CA MET A 35 6.17 -13.63 11.45
C MET A 35 6.59 -12.27 10.88
N LEU A 36 7.78 -12.16 10.29
CA LEU A 36 8.24 -10.92 9.66
C LEU A 36 7.40 -10.57 8.43
N VAL A 37 7.06 -11.56 7.60
CA VAL A 37 6.20 -11.37 6.42
C VAL A 37 4.77 -10.99 6.84
N ALA A 38 4.24 -11.59 7.89
CA ALA A 38 2.92 -11.23 8.43
C ALA A 38 2.87 -9.81 9.00
N ALA A 39 3.97 -9.32 9.61
CA ALA A 39 4.04 -7.96 10.14
C ALA A 39 4.00 -6.89 9.05
N ILE A 40 4.54 -7.17 7.86
CA ILE A 40 4.48 -6.24 6.72
C ILE A 40 3.06 -6.17 6.15
N ALA A 41 2.31 -7.28 6.17
CA ALA A 41 0.93 -7.33 5.65
C ALA A 41 -0.10 -6.60 6.54
N TYR A 42 0.25 -6.30 7.79
CA TYR A 42 -0.61 -5.62 8.76
C TYR A 42 -0.16 -4.19 9.10
N ALA A 43 0.66 -3.57 8.25
CA ALA A 43 0.88 -2.14 8.40
C ALA A 43 -0.45 -1.41 8.18
N PRO A 44 -1.06 -0.77 9.21
CA PRO A 44 -2.24 0.04 8.98
C PRO A 44 -1.82 1.14 8.02
N ALA A 45 -2.60 1.32 6.94
CA ALA A 45 -2.49 2.52 6.14
C ALA A 45 -2.64 3.70 7.12
N ALA A 46 -1.66 4.57 7.17
CA ALA A 46 -1.78 5.81 7.93
C ALA A 46 -2.93 6.58 7.26
N SER A 47 -4.09 6.59 7.90
CA SER A 47 -5.21 7.41 7.46
C SER A 47 -4.80 8.87 7.63
N GLY A 48 -4.21 9.42 6.59
CA GLY A 48 -4.01 10.85 6.44
C GLY A 48 -5.36 11.54 6.36
N ALA A 49 -5.40 12.81 6.71
CA ALA A 49 -6.61 13.61 6.58
C ALA A 49 -7.09 13.75 5.12
N LEU A 50 -6.25 13.39 4.15
CA LEU A 50 -6.52 13.33 2.72
C LEU A 50 -5.77 12.13 2.13
N GLU A 51 -6.49 11.25 1.46
CA GLU A 51 -5.94 10.09 0.75
C GLU A 51 -6.40 10.12 -0.71
N ILE A 52 -5.50 9.78 -1.63
CA ILE A 52 -5.81 9.68 -3.06
C ILE A 52 -5.25 8.39 -3.64
N GLU A 53 -5.98 7.87 -4.61
CA GLU A 53 -5.59 6.76 -5.44
C GLU A 53 -5.77 7.15 -6.92
N ALA A 54 -4.85 6.74 -7.77
CA ALA A 54 -4.93 6.92 -9.21
C ALA A 54 -5.18 5.57 -9.87
N ASP A 55 -6.28 5.46 -10.58
CA ASP A 55 -6.59 4.32 -11.43
C ASP A 55 -6.49 4.71 -12.90
N ALA A 56 -5.67 3.97 -13.63
CA ALA A 56 -5.47 4.19 -15.05
C ALA A 56 -5.19 2.88 -15.77
N VAL A 57 -5.87 2.66 -16.86
CA VAL A 57 -5.66 1.49 -17.70
C VAL A 57 -4.47 1.75 -18.62
N GLU A 58 -3.59 0.76 -18.79
CA GLU A 58 -2.45 0.84 -19.71
C GLU A 58 -2.91 1.19 -21.13
N GLY A 59 -2.26 2.17 -21.73
CA GLY A 59 -2.63 2.73 -23.03
C GLY A 59 -3.80 3.73 -22.97
N SER A 60 -4.35 4.01 -21.79
CA SER A 60 -5.41 5.00 -21.61
C SER A 60 -4.86 6.43 -21.74
N THR A 61 -5.69 7.30 -22.25
CA THR A 61 -5.49 8.75 -22.26
C THR A 61 -6.25 9.46 -21.13
N THR A 62 -6.72 8.70 -20.12
CA THR A 62 -7.41 9.23 -18.96
C THR A 62 -6.90 8.55 -17.68
N ILE A 63 -6.81 9.31 -16.62
CA ILE A 63 -6.50 8.86 -15.27
C ILE A 63 -7.70 9.21 -14.39
N THR A 64 -8.26 8.23 -13.69
CA THR A 64 -9.30 8.48 -12.69
C THR A 64 -8.63 8.61 -11.32
N ILE A 65 -8.83 9.73 -10.67
CA ILE A 65 -8.37 9.98 -9.31
C ILE A 65 -9.58 9.83 -8.39
N THR A 66 -9.45 8.96 -7.42
CA THR A 66 -10.42 8.80 -6.33
C THR A 66 -9.74 9.09 -5.01
N GLY A 67 -10.51 9.48 -4.02
CA GLY A 67 -9.92 9.75 -2.71
C GLY A 67 -10.96 9.98 -1.64
N GLN A 68 -10.41 10.14 -0.42
CA GLN A 68 -11.16 10.42 0.79
C GLN A 68 -10.55 11.63 1.48
N ALA A 69 -11.37 12.60 1.80
CA ALA A 69 -10.97 13.82 2.49
C ALA A 69 -11.68 13.93 3.84
N SER A 70 -11.00 14.46 4.84
CA SER A 70 -11.57 14.75 6.14
C SER A 70 -11.86 16.24 6.23
N GLY A 71 -13.12 16.63 6.03
CA GLY A 71 -13.56 18.03 6.14
C GLY A 71 -14.18 18.59 4.85
N ASP A 72 -14.79 19.77 4.97
CA ASP A 72 -15.64 20.37 3.94
C ASP A 72 -14.90 21.32 2.99
N GLY A 73 -13.56 21.33 3.02
CA GLY A 73 -12.75 22.23 2.20
C GLY A 73 -12.60 21.73 0.78
N ALA A 74 -12.61 22.65 -0.20
CA ALA A 74 -12.31 22.33 -1.58
C ALA A 74 -10.95 21.64 -1.73
N ILE A 75 -10.88 20.65 -2.61
CA ILE A 75 -9.68 19.88 -2.94
C ILE A 75 -9.13 20.42 -4.25
N THR A 76 -7.86 20.76 -4.24
CA THR A 76 -7.12 21.12 -5.45
C THR A 76 -6.25 19.97 -5.87
N LEU A 77 -6.48 19.45 -7.07
CA LEU A 77 -5.62 18.47 -7.74
C LEU A 77 -4.64 19.20 -8.65
N MET A 78 -3.37 18.84 -8.57
CA MET A 78 -2.33 19.41 -9.39
C MET A 78 -1.47 18.29 -9.97
N VAL A 79 -1.30 18.28 -11.28
CA VAL A 79 -0.44 17.33 -11.98
C VAL A 79 0.87 18.01 -12.37
N ILE A 80 1.96 17.41 -11.97
CA ILE A 80 3.31 17.92 -12.17
C ILE A 80 4.07 16.94 -13.07
N ALA A 81 4.59 17.44 -14.17
CA ALA A 81 5.38 16.67 -15.13
C ALA A 81 6.80 16.38 -14.57
N PRO A 82 7.55 15.42 -15.17
CA PRO A 82 8.91 15.07 -14.74
C PRO A 82 9.90 16.25 -14.70
N ASN A 83 9.65 17.30 -15.50
CA ASN A 83 10.46 18.53 -15.50
C ASN A 83 10.06 19.55 -14.42
N GLY A 84 9.08 19.23 -13.56
CA GLY A 84 8.57 20.13 -12.53
C GLY A 84 7.49 21.11 -12.99
N ASN A 85 7.08 21.09 -14.26
CA ASN A 85 6.02 21.96 -14.74
C ASN A 85 4.64 21.42 -14.36
N VAL A 86 3.73 22.31 -13.99
CA VAL A 86 2.33 21.97 -13.79
C VAL A 86 1.65 21.82 -15.14
N VAL A 87 1.05 20.68 -15.42
CA VAL A 87 0.39 20.36 -16.69
C VAL A 87 -1.12 20.33 -16.59
N SER A 88 -1.67 20.14 -15.39
CA SER A 88 -3.10 20.18 -15.14
C SER A 88 -3.39 20.64 -13.73
N VAL A 89 -4.46 21.38 -13.54
CA VAL A 89 -5.02 21.74 -12.24
C VAL A 89 -6.52 21.56 -12.32
N ASP A 90 -7.08 20.89 -11.31
CA ASP A 90 -8.52 20.73 -11.14
C ASP A 90 -8.90 21.10 -9.71
N GLN A 91 -10.13 21.54 -9.50
CA GLN A 91 -10.65 21.87 -8.19
C GLN A 91 -12.05 21.30 -8.04
N LEU A 92 -12.26 20.57 -6.97
CA LEU A 92 -13.52 19.90 -6.67
C LEU A 92 -13.85 19.99 -5.17
N ASN A 93 -15.11 19.76 -4.84
CA ASN A 93 -15.54 19.63 -3.46
C ASN A 93 -15.78 18.14 -3.18
N PRO A 94 -15.40 17.65 -1.99
CA PRO A 94 -15.76 16.30 -1.57
C PRO A 94 -17.28 16.18 -1.41
N GLU A 95 -17.78 14.96 -1.49
CA GLU A 95 -19.16 14.63 -1.17
C GLU A 95 -19.38 14.66 0.35
N ASP A 96 -20.62 14.54 0.81
CA ASP A 96 -20.99 14.61 2.24
C ASP A 96 -20.29 13.53 3.10
N ASP A 97 -19.89 12.41 2.49
CA ASP A 97 -19.14 11.33 3.13
C ASP A 97 -17.61 11.52 3.05
N GLY A 98 -17.16 12.62 2.44
CA GLY A 98 -15.76 12.95 2.23
C GLY A 98 -15.14 12.32 0.98
N SER A 99 -15.87 11.48 0.24
CA SER A 99 -15.36 10.89 -1.00
C SER A 99 -15.31 11.92 -2.13
N PHE A 100 -14.41 11.70 -3.07
CA PHE A 100 -14.33 12.50 -4.28
C PHE A 100 -13.75 11.69 -5.44
N ALA A 101 -14.09 12.10 -6.65
CA ALA A 101 -13.54 11.54 -7.88
C ALA A 101 -13.33 12.64 -8.92
N SER A 102 -12.25 12.54 -9.68
CA SER A 102 -11.95 13.40 -10.83
C SER A 102 -11.32 12.56 -11.93
N THR A 103 -11.54 12.98 -13.18
CA THR A 103 -10.93 12.34 -14.36
C THR A 103 -10.04 13.33 -15.06
N ILE A 104 -8.77 13.00 -15.17
CA ILE A 104 -7.74 13.84 -15.79
C ILE A 104 -7.42 13.28 -17.18
N GLY A 105 -7.53 14.13 -18.21
CA GLY A 105 -7.11 13.78 -19.56
C GLY A 105 -5.59 13.86 -19.71
N VAL A 106 -4.98 12.79 -20.21
CA VAL A 106 -3.57 12.70 -20.55
C VAL A 106 -3.38 12.96 -22.04
N GLY A 107 -2.32 13.61 -22.39
CA GLY A 107 -1.98 13.93 -23.76
C GLY A 107 -2.21 15.40 -24.12
N GLY A 108 -1.79 15.77 -25.32
CA GLY A 108 -1.83 17.15 -25.79
C GLY A 108 -0.55 17.95 -25.51
N PRO A 109 -0.59 19.29 -25.75
CA PRO A 109 0.63 20.11 -25.81
C PRO A 109 1.41 20.22 -24.50
N MET A 110 0.76 19.97 -23.35
CA MET A 110 1.39 20.05 -22.03
C MET A 110 2.02 18.72 -21.58
N TRP A 111 1.60 17.59 -22.17
CA TRP A 111 2.01 16.23 -21.83
C TRP A 111 3.09 15.71 -22.79
N LYS A 112 4.16 16.47 -22.96
CA LYS A 112 5.18 16.18 -23.97
C LYS A 112 6.33 15.29 -23.51
N GLN A 113 6.39 15.03 -22.22
CA GLN A 113 7.51 14.28 -21.63
C GLN A 113 7.06 12.89 -21.23
N ASP A 114 7.91 11.94 -21.53
CA ASP A 114 7.78 10.60 -20.97
C ASP A 114 8.40 10.57 -19.57
N GLY A 115 7.82 9.76 -18.68
CA GLY A 115 8.30 9.55 -17.32
C GLY A 115 7.22 9.65 -16.26
N VAL A 116 7.66 9.79 -15.02
CA VAL A 116 6.78 9.79 -13.84
C VAL A 116 6.18 11.17 -13.62
N TYR A 117 4.87 11.25 -13.66
CA TYR A 117 4.06 12.42 -13.32
C TYR A 117 3.57 12.30 -11.89
N SER A 118 3.66 13.38 -11.15
CA SER A 118 3.22 13.44 -9.75
C SER A 118 1.87 14.14 -9.67
N ILE A 119 0.86 13.46 -9.15
CA ILE A 119 -0.49 13.99 -8.92
C ILE A 119 -0.61 14.29 -7.45
N SER A 120 -0.78 15.56 -7.12
CA SER A 120 -0.87 16.05 -5.76
C SER A 120 -2.27 16.58 -5.49
N ALA A 121 -2.93 16.05 -4.47
CA ALA A 121 -4.16 16.59 -3.92
C ALA A 121 -3.85 17.41 -2.67
N GLN A 122 -4.50 18.55 -2.53
CA GLN A 122 -4.40 19.42 -1.37
C GLN A 122 -5.79 19.91 -0.99
N GLN A 123 -6.13 19.80 0.32
CA GLN A 123 -7.36 20.33 0.87
C GLN A 123 -7.09 21.60 1.68
N GLY A 124 -7.84 22.66 1.38
CA GLY A 124 -7.72 23.95 2.04
C GLY A 124 -6.42 24.70 1.73
N SER A 125 -6.24 25.86 2.34
CA SER A 125 -5.16 26.79 2.03
C SER A 125 -3.85 26.52 2.79
N ALA A 126 -3.86 25.68 3.80
CA ALA A 126 -2.73 25.54 4.73
C ALA A 126 -1.72 24.43 4.33
N GLY A 127 -1.99 23.64 3.29
CA GLY A 127 -1.12 22.55 2.84
C GLY A 127 -0.88 21.43 3.86
N ILE A 128 -1.66 21.42 4.94
CA ILE A 128 -1.52 20.43 6.03
C ILE A 128 -2.06 19.08 5.56
N ASN A 129 -3.14 19.12 4.76
CA ASN A 129 -3.75 17.93 4.18
C ASN A 129 -3.30 17.83 2.73
N LYS A 130 -2.26 17.07 2.49
CA LYS A 130 -1.70 16.83 1.17
C LYS A 130 -1.42 15.35 0.98
N SER A 131 -1.84 14.82 -0.16
CA SER A 131 -1.51 13.48 -0.62
C SER A 131 -0.94 13.52 -2.02
N THR A 132 -0.09 12.59 -2.38
CA THR A 132 0.55 12.55 -3.69
C THR A 132 0.63 11.11 -4.16
N VAL A 133 0.29 10.90 -5.43
CA VAL A 133 0.42 9.62 -6.13
C VAL A 133 1.20 9.84 -7.42
N GLU A 134 1.93 8.83 -7.87
CA GLU A 134 2.74 8.88 -9.07
C GLU A 134 2.13 7.99 -10.15
N VAL A 135 2.21 8.45 -11.40
CA VAL A 135 1.74 7.72 -12.58
C VAL A 135 2.77 7.86 -13.68
N GLU A 136 3.17 6.76 -14.29
CA GLU A 136 4.11 6.78 -15.40
C GLU A 136 3.36 6.98 -16.73
N ILE A 137 3.88 7.89 -17.56
CA ILE A 137 3.32 8.24 -18.86
C ILE A 137 4.41 8.13 -19.91
N ALA A 138 4.11 7.42 -21.00
CA ALA A 138 5.00 7.33 -22.16
C ALA A 138 4.18 7.44 -23.45
N GLY A 139 4.70 8.21 -24.41
CA GLY A 139 4.03 8.42 -25.69
C GLY A 139 2.65 9.10 -25.56
N GLY A 140 2.39 9.82 -24.47
CA GLY A 140 1.10 10.48 -24.21
C GLY A 140 0.00 9.54 -23.71
N ALA A 141 0.36 8.36 -23.26
CA ALA A 141 -0.56 7.39 -22.65
C ALA A 141 0.02 6.86 -21.34
N VAL A 142 -0.87 6.37 -20.48
CA VAL A 142 -0.48 5.76 -19.20
C VAL A 142 0.23 4.43 -19.47
N VAL A 143 1.36 4.20 -18.82
CA VAL A 143 2.04 2.90 -18.77
C VAL A 143 1.90 2.32 -17.38
N ARG A 144 1.76 0.99 -17.30
CA ARG A 144 1.58 0.31 -16.02
C ARG A 144 2.91 0.25 -15.27
N GLU A 145 2.95 0.89 -14.13
CA GLU A 145 4.05 0.67 -13.19
C GLU A 145 3.98 -0.77 -12.65
N PHE A 146 5.02 -1.55 -12.86
CA PHE A 146 5.15 -2.89 -12.26
C PHE A 146 5.48 -2.82 -10.75
N GLY A 147 5.19 -1.70 -10.08
CA GLY A 147 5.69 -1.35 -8.77
C GLY A 147 5.49 -2.42 -7.69
N THR A 148 4.28 -2.59 -7.20
CA THR A 148 4.03 -3.41 -5.99
C THR A 148 4.01 -4.91 -6.28
N ILE A 149 3.45 -5.33 -7.41
CA ILE A 149 3.34 -6.76 -7.76
C ILE A 149 4.70 -7.33 -8.15
N ALA A 150 5.50 -6.60 -8.94
CA ALA A 150 6.82 -7.04 -9.35
C ALA A 150 7.79 -7.12 -8.18
N SER A 151 7.76 -6.15 -7.26
CA SER A 151 8.56 -6.19 -6.04
C SER A 151 8.16 -7.34 -5.12
N LEU A 152 6.87 -7.64 -5.01
CA LEU A 152 6.38 -8.78 -4.23
C LEU A 152 6.83 -10.11 -4.86
N VAL A 153 6.69 -10.25 -6.18
CA VAL A 153 7.17 -11.45 -6.90
C VAL A 153 8.69 -11.61 -6.74
N LEU A 154 9.44 -10.51 -6.84
CA LEU A 154 10.89 -10.53 -6.67
C LEU A 154 11.29 -10.95 -5.25
N VAL A 155 10.63 -10.41 -4.23
CA VAL A 155 10.86 -10.79 -2.82
C VAL A 155 10.55 -12.26 -2.59
N VAL A 156 9.44 -12.77 -3.11
CA VAL A 156 9.07 -14.19 -3.00
C VAL A 156 10.07 -15.07 -3.73
N ALA A 157 10.52 -14.68 -4.93
CA ALA A 157 11.51 -15.42 -5.70
C ALA A 157 12.86 -15.50 -4.97
N ILE A 158 13.39 -14.37 -4.49
CA ILE A 158 14.66 -14.32 -3.73
C ILE A 158 14.55 -15.13 -2.45
N THR A 159 13.46 -14.99 -1.70
CA THR A 159 13.24 -15.73 -0.46
C THR A 159 13.19 -17.24 -0.72
N SER A 160 12.53 -17.65 -1.80
CA SER A 160 12.46 -19.06 -2.21
C SER A 160 13.84 -19.62 -2.55
N ILE A 161 14.67 -18.86 -3.28
CA ILE A 161 16.04 -19.24 -3.64
C ILE A 161 16.90 -19.38 -2.39
N VAL A 162 16.81 -18.44 -1.46
CA VAL A 162 17.57 -18.48 -0.20
C VAL A 162 17.18 -19.69 0.65
N ILE A 163 15.88 -20.00 0.77
CA ILE A 163 15.40 -21.17 1.51
C ILE A 163 15.86 -22.46 0.85
N LEU A 164 15.77 -22.57 -0.47
CA LEU A 164 16.23 -23.75 -1.22
C LEU A 164 17.74 -23.91 -1.12
N SER A 165 18.52 -22.82 -1.18
CA SER A 165 19.97 -22.83 -1.04
C SER A 165 20.40 -23.20 0.40
N ALA A 166 19.65 -22.80 1.40
CA ALA A 166 19.92 -23.14 2.80
C ALA A 166 19.57 -24.61 3.12
N LYS A 167 18.58 -25.18 2.44
CA LYS A 167 18.13 -26.57 2.64
C LYS A 167 18.82 -27.59 1.72
N GLY A 168 19.22 -27.17 0.54
CA GLY A 168 19.89 -28.01 -0.44
C GLY A 168 21.36 -27.62 -0.56
N ARG A 169 22.26 -28.53 -0.23
CA ARG A 169 23.62 -28.47 -0.76
C ARG A 169 23.49 -28.63 -2.27
N LEU A 170 23.40 -27.53 -3.01
CA LEU A 170 23.59 -27.50 -4.44
C LEU A 170 25.04 -27.91 -4.70
N SER A 171 25.33 -29.21 -4.73
CA SER A 171 26.58 -29.70 -5.24
C SER A 171 26.54 -29.60 -6.74
N PHE A 172 27.00 -28.47 -7.26
CA PHE A 172 27.42 -28.36 -8.64
C PHE A 172 28.69 -29.20 -8.79
N THR A 173 28.56 -30.45 -9.19
CA THR A 173 29.69 -31.23 -9.70
C THR A 173 29.81 -30.88 -11.18
N PRO A 174 30.85 -30.14 -11.61
CA PRO A 174 31.14 -30.02 -13.03
C PRO A 174 31.55 -31.37 -13.53
N ARG A 175 30.82 -31.90 -14.49
CA ARG A 175 31.21 -33.13 -15.21
C ARG A 175 32.24 -32.71 -16.25
N ILE A 176 33.49 -33.09 -16.00
CA ILE A 176 34.61 -33.02 -16.96
C ILE A 176 34.46 -34.20 -17.92
#